data_97fd33a7b4a06784dd481d6cf0ea52b7
#
_entry.id   97fd33a7b4a06784dd481d6cf0ea52b7
#
_cell.length_a   1.000
_cell.length_b   1.000
_cell.length_c   1.000
_cell.angle_alpha   90.00
_cell.angle_beta   90.00
_cell.angle_gamma   90.00
#
_symmetry.space_group_name_H-M   'P 1'
#
loop_
_entity.id
_entity.type
_entity.pdbx_description
1 polymer ?
#
loop_
_entity_poly.entity_id
_entity_poly.type
_entity_poly.pdbx_seq_one_letter_code
_entity_poly.pdbx_strand_id
1 'polypeptide(L)'
;LDILEIDTPTLIKSTPEGAKDFLVPSRKSPGSFYALPQSPQMYKQLFMMSGFPNYYQIAKCYRDEDSRKDRQPEFTQLDLEFSNGSPDLVKENIEIIVQHIFKEAFDLKIPIPFKTITYNESMTLYGTDKPDLRIKETISDITDLFAQTEIKFIKEIIENSGKVLSLFTQKSLSRKEIDLLDEKIKNLGSNGLGWFKITDNKISGPLAQILSSNEKQ
;
A
#
# COMPACT_ATOMS: atom_id res chain seq x y z
N LEU A 1 -1.53 -4.73 27.62
CA LEU A 1 -2.06 -5.81 26.79
C LEU A 1 -1.57 -7.12 27.37
N ASP A 2 -2.46 -8.03 27.73
CA ASP A 2 -2.10 -9.37 28.28
C ASP A 2 -1.62 -10.30 27.16
N ILE A 3 -0.40 -10.05 26.66
CA ILE A 3 0.22 -10.81 25.58
C ILE A 3 1.52 -11.40 26.11
N LEU A 4 1.67 -12.74 26.01
CA LEU A 4 2.85 -13.45 26.51
C LEU A 4 4.00 -13.36 25.51
N GLU A 5 5.19 -13.01 25.99
CA GLU A 5 6.43 -13.11 25.22
C GLU A 5 6.96 -14.55 25.25
N ILE A 6 7.12 -15.16 24.07
CA ILE A 6 7.62 -16.54 23.97
C ILE A 6 8.61 -16.62 22.83
N ASP A 7 9.85 -16.95 23.15
CA ASP A 7 10.90 -17.19 22.14
C ASP A 7 10.75 -18.56 21.48
N THR A 8 11.01 -18.61 20.19
CA THR A 8 10.97 -19.83 19.39
C THR A 8 12.35 -20.19 18.83
N PRO A 9 12.62 -21.50 18.57
CA PRO A 9 13.87 -21.93 17.97
C PRO A 9 14.11 -21.31 16.58
N THR A 10 15.39 -21.03 16.26
CA THR A 10 15.82 -20.54 14.94
C THR A 10 16.34 -21.66 14.02
N LEU A 11 16.76 -22.80 14.56
CA LEU A 11 17.11 -23.99 13.77
C LEU A 11 15.91 -24.92 13.73
N ILE A 12 15.15 -24.86 12.66
CA ILE A 12 13.88 -25.55 12.50
C ILE A 12 13.90 -26.52 11.31
N LYS A 13 12.82 -27.25 11.13
CA LYS A 13 12.54 -27.99 9.89
C LYS A 13 12.05 -27.01 8.84
N SER A 14 12.50 -27.17 7.59
CA SER A 14 11.96 -26.43 6.45
C SER A 14 10.44 -26.47 6.42
N THR A 15 9.83 -25.30 6.22
CA THR A 15 8.38 -25.14 6.10
C THR A 15 8.07 -24.54 4.73
N PRO A 16 7.11 -25.12 3.97
CA PRO A 16 6.76 -24.61 2.66
C PRO A 16 5.96 -23.30 2.82
N GLU A 17 6.67 -22.18 2.91
CA GLU A 17 6.10 -20.82 2.87
C GLU A 17 6.41 -20.15 1.52
N GLY A 18 6.03 -18.89 1.33
CA GLY A 18 6.14 -18.23 0.04
C GLY A 18 7.56 -17.94 -0.47
N ALA A 19 8.54 -17.85 0.44
CA ALA A 19 9.95 -17.63 0.11
C ALA A 19 10.75 -18.95 0.11
N LYS A 20 11.98 -18.90 -0.37
CA LYS A 20 12.94 -20.01 -0.18
C LYS A 20 13.56 -19.91 1.21
N ASP A 21 13.90 -21.09 1.77
CA ASP A 21 14.56 -21.19 3.06
C ASP A 21 16.07 -21.05 2.92
N PHE A 22 16.71 -20.41 3.91
CA PHE A 22 18.14 -20.55 4.14
C PHE A 22 18.40 -21.87 4.86
N LEU A 23 19.24 -22.73 4.29
CA LEU A 23 19.54 -24.05 4.82
C LEU A 23 20.85 -24.06 5.61
N VAL A 24 20.83 -24.73 6.76
CA VAL A 24 22.00 -24.95 7.61
C VAL A 24 22.32 -26.45 7.62
N PRO A 25 23.48 -26.90 7.11
CA PRO A 25 23.84 -28.32 7.10
C PRO A 25 23.95 -28.93 8.51
N SER A 26 23.38 -30.13 8.69
CA SER A 26 23.53 -30.85 9.94
C SER A 26 24.86 -31.60 9.99
N ARG A 27 25.70 -31.27 10.98
CA ARG A 27 26.97 -31.99 11.21
C ARG A 27 26.74 -33.42 11.68
N LYS A 28 25.63 -33.69 12.41
CA LYS A 28 25.33 -35.01 13.00
C LYS A 28 24.71 -35.99 12.01
N SER A 29 24.05 -35.50 10.97
CA SER A 29 23.31 -36.30 10.00
C SER A 29 23.68 -35.84 8.59
N PRO A 30 24.69 -36.47 7.94
CA PRO A 30 25.08 -36.13 6.58
C PRO A 30 23.88 -36.19 5.61
N GLY A 31 23.73 -35.17 4.76
CA GLY A 31 22.60 -35.06 3.83
C GLY A 31 21.32 -34.47 4.43
N SER A 32 21.31 -34.17 5.74
CA SER A 32 20.19 -33.48 6.39
C SER A 32 20.50 -32.01 6.65
N PHE A 33 19.46 -31.19 6.68
CA PHE A 33 19.57 -29.73 6.86
C PHE A 33 18.54 -29.25 7.87
N TYR A 34 18.93 -28.23 8.62
CA TYR A 34 18.00 -27.32 9.29
C TYR A 34 17.65 -26.20 8.34
N ALA A 35 16.54 -25.52 8.58
CA ALA A 35 16.19 -24.26 7.94
C ALA A 35 16.17 -23.13 8.96
N LEU A 36 16.50 -21.91 8.52
CA LEU A 36 16.24 -20.70 9.30
C LEU A 36 14.77 -20.29 9.09
N PRO A 37 14.09 -19.78 10.14
CA PRO A 37 12.65 -19.51 10.08
C PRO A 37 12.33 -18.30 9.17
N GLN A 38 11.35 -18.45 8.31
CA GLN A 38 10.76 -17.33 7.57
C GLN A 38 9.83 -16.50 8.45
N SER A 39 9.21 -17.15 9.43
CA SER A 39 8.44 -16.61 10.55
C SER A 39 8.27 -17.73 11.61
N PRO A 40 7.87 -17.41 12.85
CA PRO A 40 7.58 -18.42 13.87
C PRO A 40 6.19 -19.09 13.70
N GLN A 41 5.64 -19.13 12.48
CA GLN A 41 4.27 -19.51 12.17
C GLN A 41 3.82 -20.83 12.78
N MET A 42 4.63 -21.89 12.66
CA MET A 42 4.25 -23.20 13.22
C MET A 42 4.17 -23.19 14.75
N TYR A 43 5.10 -22.51 15.39
CA TYR A 43 5.16 -22.46 16.87
C TYR A 43 4.01 -21.65 17.44
N LYS A 44 3.73 -20.47 16.89
CA LYS A 44 2.63 -19.64 17.37
C LYS A 44 1.26 -20.32 17.20
N GLN A 45 1.04 -21.07 16.11
CA GLN A 45 -0.15 -21.88 15.96
C GLN A 45 -0.24 -22.99 17.03
N LEU A 46 0.88 -23.67 17.33
CA LEU A 46 0.91 -24.67 18.40
C LEU A 46 0.61 -24.03 19.77
N PHE A 47 1.09 -22.82 20.04
CA PHE A 47 0.76 -22.12 21.28
C PHE A 47 -0.74 -21.83 21.38
N MET A 48 -1.36 -21.35 20.31
CA MET A 48 -2.81 -21.13 20.29
C MET A 48 -3.58 -22.44 20.52
N MET A 49 -3.18 -23.54 19.86
CA MET A 49 -3.79 -24.86 20.06
C MET A 49 -3.57 -25.40 21.46
N SER A 50 -2.48 -25.02 22.13
CA SER A 50 -2.16 -25.44 23.50
C SER A 50 -2.85 -24.59 24.58
N GLY A 51 -3.70 -23.64 24.17
CA GLY A 51 -4.50 -22.82 25.11
C GLY A 51 -3.84 -21.51 25.54
N PHE A 52 -2.72 -21.10 24.94
CA PHE A 52 -2.18 -19.76 25.17
C PHE A 52 -3.14 -18.72 24.54
N PRO A 53 -3.57 -17.70 25.28
CA PRO A 53 -4.57 -16.76 24.78
C PRO A 53 -3.99 -15.81 23.72
N ASN A 54 -2.80 -15.29 23.99
CA ASN A 54 -2.13 -14.32 23.12
C ASN A 54 -0.62 -14.52 23.22
N TYR A 55 0.06 -14.26 22.12
CA TYR A 55 1.51 -14.44 22.00
C TYR A 55 2.14 -13.25 21.30
N TYR A 56 3.36 -12.87 21.69
CA TYR A 56 4.23 -12.06 20.85
C TYR A 56 5.69 -12.50 20.95
N GLN A 57 6.46 -12.14 19.93
CA GLN A 57 7.91 -12.31 19.88
C GLN A 57 8.55 -11.24 19.03
N ILE A 58 9.74 -10.76 19.42
CA ILE A 58 10.62 -9.99 18.54
C ILE A 58 11.44 -11.01 17.73
N ALA A 59 10.87 -11.51 16.65
CA ALA A 59 11.37 -12.65 15.91
C ALA A 59 12.40 -12.26 14.83
N LYS A 60 13.53 -12.97 14.79
CA LYS A 60 14.44 -12.95 13.65
C LYS A 60 13.88 -13.83 12.54
N CYS A 61 13.72 -13.24 11.35
CA CYS A 61 13.15 -13.90 10.18
C CYS A 61 14.12 -13.85 9.02
N TYR A 62 14.10 -14.91 8.20
CA TYR A 62 15.04 -15.13 7.11
C TYR A 62 14.28 -15.56 5.85
N ARG A 63 14.43 -14.84 4.74
CA ARG A 63 13.77 -15.16 3.48
C ARG A 63 14.73 -14.98 2.33
N ASP A 64 14.99 -16.05 1.58
CA ASP A 64 15.80 -16.01 0.37
C ASP A 64 14.91 -15.57 -0.80
N GLU A 65 14.75 -14.28 -0.93
CA GLU A 65 13.96 -13.61 -1.95
C GLU A 65 14.81 -12.57 -2.70
N ASP A 66 14.33 -12.15 -3.86
CA ASP A 66 14.94 -11.06 -4.61
C ASP A 66 14.94 -9.77 -3.77
N SER A 67 16.11 -9.16 -3.66
CA SER A 67 16.29 -7.90 -2.94
C SER A 67 15.49 -6.78 -3.59
N ARG A 68 14.74 -6.02 -2.78
CA ARG A 68 14.02 -4.81 -3.18
C ARG A 68 14.45 -3.66 -2.27
N LYS A 69 14.05 -2.44 -2.63
CA LYS A 69 14.44 -1.22 -1.90
C LYS A 69 14.17 -1.28 -0.39
N ASP A 70 13.11 -1.98 0.01
CA ASP A 70 12.59 -2.08 1.38
C ASP A 70 12.56 -3.53 1.91
N ARG A 71 13.26 -4.48 1.26
CA ARG A 71 13.31 -5.90 1.67
C ARG A 71 14.74 -6.35 1.88
N GLN A 72 14.98 -6.95 3.05
CA GLN A 72 16.23 -7.55 3.46
C GLN A 72 16.03 -9.07 3.60
N PRO A 73 17.06 -9.91 3.29
CA PRO A 73 16.96 -11.36 3.49
C PRO A 73 16.89 -11.76 4.97
N GLU A 74 17.45 -10.95 5.86
CA GLU A 74 17.32 -11.06 7.31
C GLU A 74 16.65 -9.80 7.85
N PHE A 75 15.60 -9.96 8.65
CA PHE A 75 14.87 -8.85 9.26
C PHE A 75 14.23 -9.27 10.58
N THR A 76 13.78 -8.29 11.35
CA THR A 76 13.12 -8.52 12.63
C THR A 76 11.64 -8.17 12.51
N GLN A 77 10.76 -9.02 13.04
CA GLN A 77 9.33 -8.79 13.13
C GLN A 77 8.91 -8.66 14.59
N LEU A 78 8.00 -7.74 14.88
CA LEU A 78 7.10 -7.91 16.01
C LEU A 78 6.00 -8.87 15.55
N ASP A 79 6.10 -10.13 15.94
CA ASP A 79 5.16 -11.19 15.57
C ASP A 79 4.13 -11.37 16.70
N LEU A 80 2.87 -11.39 16.33
CA LEU A 80 1.73 -11.43 17.26
C LEU A 80 0.75 -12.52 16.82
N GLU A 81 0.12 -13.21 17.79
CA GLU A 81 -0.97 -14.13 17.53
C GLU A 81 -2.02 -14.06 18.64
N PHE A 82 -3.29 -14.08 18.26
CA PHE A 82 -4.43 -14.02 19.16
C PHE A 82 -5.34 -15.22 18.95
N SER A 83 -5.59 -16.02 19.99
CA SER A 83 -6.35 -17.28 19.87
C SER A 83 -7.84 -17.08 19.53
N ASN A 84 -8.44 -15.98 19.95
CA ASN A 84 -9.85 -15.66 19.70
C ASN A 84 -10.01 -14.23 19.17
N GLY A 85 -9.07 -13.81 18.33
CA GLY A 85 -9.02 -12.43 17.82
C GLY A 85 -10.07 -12.18 16.74
N SER A 86 -11.00 -11.26 16.99
CA SER A 86 -11.77 -10.64 15.92
C SER A 86 -10.90 -9.65 15.13
N PRO A 87 -11.23 -9.33 13.87
CA PRO A 87 -10.51 -8.30 13.12
C PRO A 87 -10.42 -6.96 13.86
N ASP A 88 -11.47 -6.56 14.57
CA ASP A 88 -11.51 -5.31 15.31
C ASP A 88 -10.57 -5.34 16.52
N LEU A 89 -10.58 -6.45 17.30
CA LEU A 89 -9.64 -6.62 18.41
C LEU A 89 -8.18 -6.53 17.94
N VAL A 90 -7.85 -7.15 16.81
CA VAL A 90 -6.48 -7.09 16.26
C VAL A 90 -6.13 -5.66 15.87
N LYS A 91 -7.02 -4.94 15.18
CA LYS A 91 -6.82 -3.53 14.82
C LYS A 91 -6.58 -2.65 16.05
N GLU A 92 -7.44 -2.74 17.06
CA GLU A 92 -7.33 -1.95 18.28
C GLU A 92 -5.97 -2.18 18.97
N ASN A 93 -5.55 -3.44 19.11
CA ASN A 93 -4.25 -3.75 19.72
C ASN A 93 -3.08 -3.19 18.89
N ILE A 94 -3.11 -3.33 17.57
CA ILE A 94 -2.06 -2.77 16.68
C ILE A 94 -2.02 -1.25 16.76
N GLU A 95 -3.17 -0.58 16.79
CA GLU A 95 -3.25 0.88 16.91
C GLU A 95 -2.63 1.38 18.23
N ILE A 96 -2.91 0.70 19.34
CA ILE A 96 -2.32 1.01 20.66
C ILE A 96 -0.80 0.81 20.62
N ILE A 97 -0.33 -0.31 20.06
CA ILE A 97 1.11 -0.61 19.96
C ILE A 97 1.83 0.45 19.11
N VAL A 98 1.30 0.76 17.93
CA VAL A 98 1.90 1.76 17.03
C VAL A 98 1.88 3.14 17.67
N GLN A 99 0.77 3.57 18.30
CA GLN A 99 0.70 4.83 19.01
C GLN A 99 1.75 4.93 20.11
N HIS A 100 1.90 3.85 20.90
CA HIS A 100 2.90 3.79 21.98
C HIS A 100 4.33 3.89 21.43
N ILE A 101 4.66 3.12 20.41
CA ILE A 101 6.00 3.17 19.76
C ILE A 101 6.33 4.59 19.28
N PHE A 102 5.41 5.24 18.58
CA PHE A 102 5.64 6.60 18.08
C PHE A 102 5.75 7.62 19.21
N LYS A 103 4.97 7.45 20.27
CA LYS A 103 5.07 8.31 21.47
C LYS A 103 6.43 8.17 22.15
N GLU A 104 6.87 6.92 22.41
CA GLU A 104 8.13 6.67 23.14
C GLU A 104 9.38 6.96 22.31
N ALA A 105 9.38 6.61 21.01
CA ALA A 105 10.55 6.76 20.15
C ALA A 105 10.72 8.19 19.58
N PHE A 106 9.62 8.91 19.35
CA PHE A 106 9.65 10.18 18.61
C PHE A 106 8.92 11.33 19.34
N ASP A 107 8.38 11.10 20.52
CA ASP A 107 7.46 12.03 21.23
C ASP A 107 6.29 12.51 20.35
N LEU A 108 5.82 11.64 19.46
CA LEU A 108 4.75 11.92 18.51
C LEU A 108 3.47 11.16 18.88
N LYS A 109 2.42 11.89 19.22
CA LYS A 109 1.11 11.30 19.50
C LYS A 109 0.33 11.11 18.18
N ILE A 110 0.21 9.86 17.72
CA ILE A 110 -0.62 9.49 16.57
C ILE A 110 -2.07 9.34 17.04
N PRO A 111 -3.05 9.96 16.33
CA PRO A 111 -4.46 9.77 16.67
C PRO A 111 -4.93 8.34 16.33
N ILE A 112 -5.72 7.75 17.21
CA ILE A 112 -6.44 6.50 17.01
C ILE A 112 -7.95 6.75 17.18
N PRO A 113 -8.86 5.99 16.53
CA PRO A 113 -8.57 4.89 15.60
C PRO A 113 -7.96 5.39 14.27
N PHE A 114 -7.20 4.53 13.59
CA PHE A 114 -6.67 4.83 12.27
C PHE A 114 -7.79 4.90 11.24
N LYS A 115 -7.67 5.80 10.27
CA LYS A 115 -8.62 5.90 9.16
C LYS A 115 -8.62 4.60 8.35
N THR A 116 -9.78 3.98 8.24
CA THR A 116 -9.99 2.82 7.36
C THR A 116 -10.48 3.29 6.00
N ILE A 117 -9.86 2.79 4.95
CA ILE A 117 -10.21 3.06 3.55
C ILE A 117 -10.42 1.71 2.88
N THR A 118 -11.51 1.55 2.14
CA THR A 118 -11.74 0.33 1.35
C THR A 118 -10.76 0.26 0.17
N TYR A 119 -10.51 -0.94 -0.34
CA TYR A 119 -9.69 -1.13 -1.55
C TYR A 119 -10.23 -0.30 -2.73
N ASN A 120 -11.54 -0.33 -2.95
CA ASN A 120 -12.16 0.41 -4.05
C ASN A 120 -12.00 1.93 -3.89
N GLU A 121 -12.19 2.47 -2.69
CA GLU A 121 -11.92 3.88 -2.42
C GLU A 121 -10.45 4.24 -2.65
N SER A 122 -9.53 3.39 -2.17
CA SER A 122 -8.09 3.62 -2.34
C SER A 122 -7.71 3.66 -3.82
N MET A 123 -8.18 2.71 -4.61
CA MET A 123 -7.91 2.65 -6.05
C MET A 123 -8.59 3.80 -6.80
N THR A 124 -9.82 4.16 -6.45
CA THR A 124 -10.57 5.23 -7.12
C THR A 124 -9.96 6.61 -6.84
N LEU A 125 -9.61 6.89 -5.59
CA LEU A 125 -9.15 8.21 -5.18
C LEU A 125 -7.64 8.43 -5.39
N TYR A 126 -6.83 7.36 -5.29
CA TYR A 126 -5.37 7.48 -5.28
C TYR A 126 -4.67 6.63 -6.34
N GLY A 127 -5.37 5.71 -7.00
CA GLY A 127 -4.78 4.81 -8.01
C GLY A 127 -3.80 3.78 -7.43
N THR A 128 -3.82 3.54 -6.12
CA THR A 128 -2.94 2.61 -5.41
C THR A 128 -3.63 2.01 -4.19
N ASP A 129 -3.24 0.79 -3.83
CA ASP A 129 -3.67 0.11 -2.60
C ASP A 129 -2.93 0.58 -1.33
N LYS A 130 -1.91 1.45 -1.49
CA LYS A 130 -1.08 1.99 -0.39
C LYS A 130 -0.95 3.51 -0.49
N PRO A 131 -2.06 4.26 -0.32
CA PRO A 131 -2.06 5.70 -0.49
C PRO A 131 -1.28 6.39 0.63
N ASP A 132 -0.47 7.38 0.27
CA ASP A 132 0.08 8.33 1.23
C ASP A 132 -0.95 9.43 1.51
N LEU A 133 -1.64 9.33 2.63
CA LEU A 133 -2.71 10.28 3.01
C LEU A 133 -2.21 11.70 3.37
N ARG A 134 -0.91 11.93 3.36
CA ARG A 134 -0.33 13.29 3.44
C ARG A 134 -0.48 14.03 2.12
N ILE A 135 -0.61 13.29 1.01
CA ILE A 135 -0.95 13.82 -0.31
C ILE A 135 -2.45 14.04 -0.34
N LYS A 136 -2.87 15.29 -0.53
CA LYS A 136 -4.29 15.66 -0.49
C LYS A 136 -4.96 15.63 -1.87
N GLU A 137 -4.17 15.60 -2.92
CA GLU A 137 -4.65 15.49 -4.28
C GLU A 137 -5.25 14.11 -4.52
N THR A 138 -6.51 14.09 -4.94
CA THR A 138 -7.25 12.86 -5.27
C THR A 138 -7.71 12.85 -6.71
N ILE A 139 -7.80 11.64 -7.26
CA ILE A 139 -8.38 11.42 -8.59
C ILE A 139 -9.90 11.63 -8.48
N SER A 140 -10.46 12.40 -9.43
CA SER A 140 -11.90 12.63 -9.55
C SER A 140 -12.39 12.08 -10.87
N ASP A 141 -13.48 11.30 -10.84
CA ASP A 141 -14.20 10.87 -12.03
C ASP A 141 -15.07 12.03 -12.52
N ILE A 142 -14.77 12.55 -13.69
CA ILE A 142 -15.47 13.69 -14.31
C ILE A 142 -16.19 13.25 -15.60
N THR A 143 -16.43 11.97 -15.78
CA THR A 143 -17.03 11.39 -16.98
C THR A 143 -18.39 12.04 -17.29
N ASP A 144 -19.21 12.27 -16.27
CA ASP A 144 -20.55 12.84 -16.43
C ASP A 144 -20.52 14.28 -16.99
N LEU A 145 -19.48 15.05 -16.72
CA LEU A 145 -19.31 16.41 -17.26
C LEU A 145 -19.15 16.41 -18.78
N PHE A 146 -18.69 15.26 -19.32
CA PHE A 146 -18.44 15.06 -20.75
C PHE A 146 -19.48 14.20 -21.45
N ALA A 147 -20.61 13.90 -20.79
CA ALA A 147 -21.66 13.03 -21.35
C ALA A 147 -22.22 13.52 -22.70
N GLN A 148 -22.16 14.82 -22.96
CA GLN A 148 -22.62 15.47 -24.20
C GLN A 148 -21.48 16.17 -24.95
N THR A 149 -20.27 15.72 -24.76
CA THR A 149 -19.10 16.35 -25.37
C THR A 149 -19.05 16.16 -26.89
N GLU A 150 -18.59 17.20 -27.58
CA GLU A 150 -18.26 17.15 -29.03
C GLU A 150 -16.78 16.83 -29.26
N ILE A 151 -15.99 16.66 -28.21
CA ILE A 151 -14.57 16.32 -28.30
C ILE A 151 -14.44 14.84 -28.69
N LYS A 152 -14.09 14.59 -29.93
CA LYS A 152 -14.13 13.24 -30.56
C LYS A 152 -13.45 12.15 -29.71
N PHE A 153 -12.23 12.39 -29.24
CA PHE A 153 -11.48 11.37 -28.48
C PHE A 153 -12.10 11.09 -27.10
N ILE A 154 -12.71 12.08 -26.45
CA ILE A 154 -13.41 11.88 -25.17
C ILE A 154 -14.72 11.14 -25.41
N LYS A 155 -15.45 11.51 -26.45
CA LYS A 155 -16.68 10.83 -26.85
C LYS A 155 -16.45 9.36 -27.13
N GLU A 156 -15.40 9.03 -27.90
CA GLU A 156 -15.01 7.67 -28.19
C GLU A 156 -14.67 6.85 -26.92
N ILE A 157 -13.98 7.46 -25.93
CA ILE A 157 -13.69 6.84 -24.64
C ILE A 157 -14.99 6.50 -23.89
N ILE A 158 -15.94 7.44 -23.83
CA ILE A 158 -17.20 7.26 -23.12
C ILE A 158 -18.09 6.21 -23.82
N GLU A 159 -18.19 6.24 -25.14
CA GLU A 159 -18.93 5.26 -25.94
C GLU A 159 -18.41 3.83 -25.75
N ASN A 160 -17.09 3.67 -25.47
CA ASN A 160 -16.47 2.39 -25.13
C ASN A 160 -16.50 2.09 -23.61
N SER A 161 -17.39 2.72 -22.84
CA SER A 161 -17.51 2.54 -21.39
C SER A 161 -16.23 2.89 -20.60
N GLY A 162 -15.37 3.73 -21.18
CA GLY A 162 -14.20 4.28 -20.50
C GLY A 162 -14.57 5.45 -19.60
N LYS A 163 -13.58 5.93 -18.84
CA LYS A 163 -13.76 7.01 -17.89
C LYS A 163 -12.84 8.18 -18.21
N VAL A 164 -13.33 9.38 -17.90
CA VAL A 164 -12.55 10.62 -17.91
C VAL A 164 -12.19 10.94 -16.47
N LEU A 165 -10.92 10.81 -16.13
CA LEU A 165 -10.42 11.05 -14.78
C LEU A 165 -9.59 12.34 -14.75
N SER A 166 -9.69 13.10 -13.67
CA SER A 166 -8.91 14.30 -13.46
C SER A 166 -8.14 14.26 -12.15
N LEU A 167 -7.03 14.96 -12.12
CA LEU A 167 -6.26 15.25 -10.92
C LEU A 167 -6.05 16.76 -10.83
N PHE A 168 -6.55 17.37 -9.76
CA PHE A 168 -6.33 18.78 -9.49
C PHE A 168 -5.16 18.95 -8.52
N THR A 169 -4.24 19.84 -8.84
CA THR A 169 -3.16 20.24 -7.93
C THR A 169 -3.04 21.76 -7.84
N GLN A 170 -2.77 22.25 -6.63
CA GLN A 170 -2.46 23.66 -6.41
C GLN A 170 -1.01 24.01 -6.78
N LYS A 171 -0.17 23.01 -7.01
CA LYS A 171 1.22 23.21 -7.43
C LYS A 171 1.25 23.80 -8.84
N SER A 172 1.90 24.95 -9.00
CA SER A 172 2.16 25.49 -10.33
C SER A 172 3.20 24.63 -11.05
N LEU A 173 2.76 23.95 -12.09
CA LEU A 173 3.63 23.14 -12.94
C LEU A 173 4.17 23.98 -14.10
N SER A 174 5.46 23.87 -14.35
CA SER A 174 6.11 24.42 -15.55
C SER A 174 5.76 23.58 -16.79
N ARG A 175 5.90 24.17 -17.97
CA ARG A 175 5.69 23.46 -19.24
C ARG A 175 6.52 22.18 -19.33
N LYS A 176 7.79 22.24 -18.91
CA LYS A 176 8.69 21.08 -18.91
C LYS A 176 8.20 19.96 -18.00
N GLU A 177 7.67 20.28 -16.81
CA GLU A 177 7.10 19.26 -15.91
C GLU A 177 5.85 18.59 -16.51
N ILE A 178 5.00 19.38 -17.17
CA ILE A 178 3.81 18.85 -17.86
C ILE A 178 4.22 17.93 -19.02
N ASP A 179 5.20 18.31 -19.84
CA ASP A 179 5.68 17.52 -20.95
C ASP A 179 6.31 16.19 -20.47
N LEU A 180 7.03 16.20 -19.33
CA LEU A 180 7.54 14.99 -18.68
C LEU A 180 6.42 14.08 -18.14
N LEU A 181 5.34 14.65 -17.63
CA LEU A 181 4.17 13.87 -17.19
C LEU A 181 3.45 13.24 -18.39
N ASP A 182 3.29 13.98 -19.47
CA ASP A 182 2.69 13.47 -20.72
C ASP A 182 3.48 12.32 -21.30
N GLU A 183 4.83 12.44 -21.34
CA GLU A 183 5.71 11.34 -21.76
C GLU A 183 5.57 10.10 -20.88
N LYS A 184 5.53 10.27 -19.55
CA LYS A 184 5.33 9.16 -18.61
C LYS A 184 4.00 8.44 -18.85
N ILE A 185 2.92 9.18 -19.03
CA ILE A 185 1.59 8.62 -19.28
C ILE A 185 1.54 7.87 -20.60
N LYS A 186 2.18 8.39 -21.66
CA LYS A 186 2.32 7.69 -22.94
C LYS A 186 3.10 6.40 -22.81
N ASN A 187 4.19 6.39 -22.03
CA ASN A 187 4.98 5.18 -21.77
C ASN A 187 4.19 4.13 -20.96
N LEU A 188 3.13 4.53 -20.24
CA LEU A 188 2.20 3.64 -19.55
C LEU A 188 1.04 3.16 -20.44
N GLY A 189 1.03 3.52 -21.72
CA GLY A 189 0.04 3.05 -22.71
C GLY A 189 -1.16 3.99 -22.93
N SER A 190 -1.15 5.20 -22.36
CA SER A 190 -2.18 6.21 -22.66
C SER A 190 -1.84 7.03 -23.91
N ASN A 191 -2.85 7.61 -24.54
CA ASN A 191 -2.67 8.49 -25.71
C ASN A 191 -2.08 9.86 -25.38
N GLY A 192 -1.99 10.23 -24.09
CA GLY A 192 -1.42 11.49 -23.62
C GLY A 192 -2.19 12.10 -22.45
N LEU A 193 -1.71 13.26 -22.00
CA LEU A 193 -2.25 14.01 -20.88
C LEU A 193 -2.97 15.27 -21.37
N GLY A 194 -4.28 15.34 -21.17
CA GLY A 194 -5.01 16.58 -21.30
C GLY A 194 -4.79 17.49 -20.08
N TRP A 195 -4.55 18.76 -20.28
CA TRP A 195 -4.38 19.69 -19.16
C TRP A 195 -4.93 21.09 -19.43
N PHE A 196 -5.29 21.78 -18.37
CA PHE A 196 -5.59 23.21 -18.36
C PHE A 196 -5.18 23.82 -17.02
N LYS A 197 -5.00 25.13 -17.03
CA LYS A 197 -4.66 25.92 -15.84
C LYS A 197 -5.81 26.87 -15.52
N ILE A 198 -6.14 26.97 -14.24
CA ILE A 198 -7.11 27.92 -13.72
C ILE A 198 -6.35 29.05 -13.04
N THR A 199 -6.58 30.28 -13.46
CA THR A 199 -6.02 31.51 -12.86
C THR A 199 -7.12 32.58 -12.87
N ASP A 200 -7.43 33.17 -11.72
CA ASP A 200 -8.47 34.15 -11.56
C ASP A 200 -9.81 33.79 -12.22
N ASN A 201 -10.26 32.57 -11.98
CA ASN A 201 -11.45 31.93 -12.58
C ASN A 201 -11.44 31.90 -14.12
N LYS A 202 -10.26 31.98 -14.74
CA LYS A 202 -10.08 31.79 -16.18
C LYS A 202 -9.33 30.54 -16.47
N ILE A 203 -9.86 29.74 -17.40
CA ILE A 203 -9.25 28.49 -17.85
C ILE A 203 -8.35 28.78 -19.04
N SER A 204 -7.12 28.29 -19.01
CA SER A 204 -6.13 28.43 -20.08
C SER A 204 -5.38 27.12 -20.32
N GLY A 205 -4.91 26.89 -21.53
CA GLY A 205 -4.19 25.67 -21.92
C GLY A 205 -4.81 24.97 -23.14
N PRO A 206 -4.22 23.87 -23.61
CA PRO A 206 -4.68 23.19 -24.82
C PRO A 206 -6.14 22.71 -24.73
N LEU A 207 -6.54 22.07 -23.63
CA LEU A 207 -7.94 21.64 -23.45
C LEU A 207 -8.91 22.81 -23.36
N ALA A 208 -8.51 23.93 -22.75
CA ALA A 208 -9.38 25.10 -22.60
C ALA A 208 -9.93 25.66 -23.93
N GLN A 209 -9.23 25.39 -25.04
CA GLN A 209 -9.64 25.87 -26.38
C GLN A 209 -10.74 25.03 -26.99
N ILE A 210 -10.85 23.74 -26.61
CA ILE A 210 -11.78 22.78 -27.19
C ILE A 210 -12.97 22.47 -26.27
N LEU A 211 -12.92 22.87 -24.99
CA LEU A 211 -14.02 22.76 -24.05
C LEU A 211 -15.17 23.69 -24.42
N SER A 212 -16.40 23.20 -24.40
CA SER A 212 -17.63 23.98 -24.52
C SER A 212 -17.85 24.89 -23.31
N SER A 213 -18.81 25.82 -23.42
CA SER A 213 -19.15 26.73 -22.30
C SER A 213 -19.66 25.98 -21.06
N ASN A 214 -20.38 24.86 -21.25
CA ASN A 214 -20.89 24.05 -20.16
C ASN A 214 -19.79 23.23 -19.46
N GLU A 215 -18.80 22.75 -20.23
CA GLU A 215 -17.64 21.99 -19.70
C GLU A 215 -16.61 22.88 -18.99
N LYS A 216 -16.76 24.22 -19.10
CA LYS A 216 -15.93 25.22 -18.42
C LYS A 216 -16.50 25.74 -17.11
N GLN A 217 -17.74 25.39 -16.78
CA GLN A 217 -18.38 25.74 -15.49
C GLN A 217 -18.03 24.76 -14.40
#